data_b181ef9ca6c42868dae295461c3dcc9b
#
_entry.id   b181ef9ca6c42868dae295461c3dcc9b
#
_cell.length_a   1.000
_cell.length_b   1.000
_cell.length_c   1.000
_cell.angle_alpha   90.00
_cell.angle_beta   90.00
_cell.angle_gamma   90.00
#
_symmetry.space_group_name_H-M   'P 1'
#
loop_
_entity.id
_entity.type
_entity.pdbx_description
1 polymer ?
#
loop_
_entity_poly.entity_id
_entity_poly.type
_entity_poly.pdbx_seq_one_letter_code
_entity_poly.pdbx_strand_id
1 'polypeptide(L)'
;KFCRTAIPFFTLASDGSIGRVPHRTCTRDFKIVPILKLVRKLAGIKRGQKTIGVVEWIGISLDEVQRMKPARDLWCQHRWPLIEKRMTRQKCLEWMAANGYPEPPRSACYFCPFHNAAEWRRLQTEEPDAFEKAVQFEKAVQFEKAVQFEKGRSDNFASTPFLHRSCKPLDQIDFRNDVERGQMLLWQDECEGMCGV
;
A
#
# COMPACT_ATOMS: atom_id res chain seq x y z
N LYS A 1 8.55 8.34 22.46
CA LYS A 1 8.16 6.97 22.03
C LYS A 1 8.33 6.91 20.54
N PHE A 2 9.41 6.30 20.06
CA PHE A 2 9.59 6.04 18.63
C PHE A 2 8.45 5.15 18.16
N CYS A 3 7.71 5.64 17.17
CA CYS A 3 6.70 4.85 16.51
C CYS A 3 7.43 3.72 15.75
N ARG A 4 7.22 2.47 16.16
CA ARG A 4 7.77 1.29 15.48
C ARG A 4 6.99 0.96 14.20
N THR A 5 6.51 1.98 13.50
CA THR A 5 5.79 1.79 12.26
C THR A 5 6.79 1.43 11.17
N ALA A 6 6.81 0.20 10.77
CA ALA A 6 7.64 -0.25 9.68
C ALA A 6 6.91 -0.04 8.35
N ILE A 7 7.39 0.87 7.53
CA ILE A 7 7.09 0.88 6.11
C ILE A 7 7.90 -0.26 5.50
N PRO A 8 7.28 -1.17 4.73
CA PRO A 8 8.02 -2.24 4.09
C PRO A 8 8.91 -1.65 2.99
N PHE A 9 10.19 -2.00 3.02
CA PHE A 9 11.16 -1.67 1.97
C PHE A 9 11.72 -2.95 1.38
N PHE A 10 12.17 -2.90 0.14
CA PHE A 10 13.13 -3.86 -0.37
C PHE A 10 14.51 -3.52 0.18
N THR A 11 15.33 -4.51 0.42
CA THR A 11 16.66 -4.32 1.01
C THR A 11 17.69 -5.05 0.18
N LEU A 12 18.81 -4.39 -0.09
CA LEU A 12 19.97 -4.98 -0.72
C LEU A 12 21.02 -5.25 0.35
N ALA A 13 21.32 -6.51 0.58
CA ALA A 13 22.36 -6.93 1.52
C ALA A 13 23.76 -6.80 0.90
N SER A 14 24.80 -6.85 1.72
CA SER A 14 26.20 -6.75 1.27
C SER A 14 26.64 -7.91 0.35
N ASP A 15 25.99 -9.06 0.45
CA ASP A 15 26.19 -10.22 -0.40
C ASP A 15 25.42 -10.15 -1.75
N GLY A 16 24.71 -9.04 -2.01
CA GLY A 16 23.89 -8.84 -3.20
C GLY A 16 22.51 -9.49 -3.14
N SER A 17 22.15 -10.13 -2.04
CA SER A 17 20.82 -10.72 -1.88
C SER A 17 19.75 -9.62 -1.69
N ILE A 18 18.58 -9.84 -2.32
CA ILE A 18 17.43 -8.94 -2.20
C ILE A 18 16.45 -9.50 -1.17
N GLY A 19 16.27 -8.76 -0.10
CA GLY A 19 15.28 -9.05 0.92
C GLY A 19 14.10 -8.08 0.88
N ARG A 20 13.11 -8.35 1.69
CA ARG A 20 11.99 -7.44 1.95
C ARG A 20 11.71 -7.40 3.44
N VAL A 21 11.50 -6.20 3.98
CA VAL A 21 11.07 -6.07 5.38
C VAL A 21 9.71 -6.73 5.55
N PRO A 22 9.61 -7.80 6.36
CA PRO A 22 8.45 -8.71 6.36
C PRO A 22 7.20 -8.10 7.01
N HIS A 23 7.33 -7.09 7.85
CA HIS A 23 6.22 -6.57 8.66
C HIS A 23 5.58 -5.33 8.02
N ARG A 24 4.39 -5.53 7.46
CA ARG A 24 3.54 -4.47 6.94
C ARG A 24 2.63 -3.92 8.04
N THR A 25 3.17 -3.11 8.96
CA THR A 25 2.36 -2.48 10.02
C THR A 25 1.71 -1.17 9.58
N CYS A 26 2.17 -0.57 8.48
CA CYS A 26 1.71 0.73 7.98
C CYS A 26 0.18 0.82 7.80
N THR A 27 -0.46 -0.20 7.26
CA THR A 27 -1.93 -0.22 7.11
C THR A 27 -2.63 -0.15 8.46
N ARG A 28 -2.15 -0.90 9.46
CA ARG A 28 -2.70 -0.86 10.81
C ARG A 28 -2.50 0.52 11.44
N ASP A 29 -1.27 1.02 11.41
CA ASP A 29 -0.85 2.17 12.19
C ASP A 29 -1.31 3.50 11.59
N PHE A 30 -1.35 3.63 10.26
CA PHE A 30 -1.75 4.86 9.56
C PHE A 30 -3.18 4.88 9.06
N LYS A 31 -3.85 3.72 8.95
CA LYS A 31 -5.24 3.65 8.47
C LYS A 31 -6.18 3.09 9.54
N ILE A 32 -6.02 1.82 9.93
CA ILE A 32 -7.00 1.13 10.79
C ILE A 32 -7.08 1.79 12.16
N VAL A 33 -5.96 1.97 12.87
CA VAL A 33 -5.96 2.52 14.23
C VAL A 33 -6.51 3.95 14.29
N PRO A 34 -6.12 4.90 13.42
CA PRO A 34 -6.72 6.24 13.40
C PRO A 34 -8.21 6.24 13.09
N ILE A 35 -8.66 5.43 12.11
CA ILE A 35 -10.08 5.32 11.75
C ILE A 35 -10.89 4.79 12.94
N LEU A 36 -10.47 3.69 13.56
CA LEU A 36 -11.17 3.12 14.72
C LEU A 36 -11.23 4.10 15.89
N LYS A 37 -10.15 4.87 16.14
CA LYS A 37 -10.15 5.92 17.17
C LYS A 37 -11.19 6.99 16.88
N LEU A 38 -11.27 7.45 15.63
CA LEU A 38 -12.23 8.45 15.20
C LEU A 38 -13.66 7.92 15.30
N VAL A 39 -13.93 6.74 14.79
CA VAL A 39 -15.24 6.07 14.82
C VAL A 39 -15.72 5.91 16.27
N ARG A 40 -14.85 5.43 17.17
CA ARG A 40 -15.18 5.33 18.59
C ARG A 40 -15.55 6.66 19.22
N LYS A 41 -14.81 7.71 18.87
CA LYS A 41 -15.08 9.06 19.36
C LYS A 41 -16.44 9.58 18.86
N LEU A 42 -16.70 9.45 17.56
CA LEU A 42 -17.93 9.94 16.93
C LEU A 42 -19.18 9.17 17.40
N ALA A 43 -19.06 7.86 17.60
CA ALA A 43 -20.15 7.00 18.05
C ALA A 43 -20.30 6.94 19.58
N GLY A 44 -19.49 7.67 20.34
CA GLY A 44 -19.56 7.68 21.81
C GLY A 44 -19.26 6.33 22.48
N ILE A 45 -18.49 5.44 21.81
CA ILE A 45 -18.21 4.10 22.30
C ILE A 45 -17.33 4.14 23.55
N LYS A 46 -17.85 3.63 24.66
CA LYS A 46 -17.14 3.57 25.94
C LYS A 46 -16.04 2.49 25.96
N ARG A 47 -15.03 2.67 26.82
CA ARG A 47 -14.00 1.67 27.03
C ARG A 47 -14.62 0.36 27.57
N GLY A 48 -14.29 -0.78 26.95
CA GLY A 48 -14.82 -2.08 27.35
C GLY A 48 -16.22 -2.40 26.88
N GLN A 49 -16.86 -1.55 26.08
CA GLN A 49 -18.16 -1.84 25.46
C GLN A 49 -18.06 -3.07 24.57
N LYS A 50 -18.99 -4.01 24.75
CA LYS A 50 -19.07 -5.25 24.01
C LYS A 50 -20.30 -5.36 23.10
N THR A 51 -21.27 -4.46 23.29
CA THR A 51 -22.48 -4.40 22.46
C THR A 51 -22.21 -3.67 21.17
N ILE A 52 -22.76 -4.15 20.05
CA ILE A 52 -22.61 -3.51 18.75
C ILE A 52 -23.20 -2.09 18.79
N GLY A 53 -22.37 -1.11 18.53
CA GLY A 53 -22.76 0.30 18.45
C GLY A 53 -22.51 0.93 17.08
N VAL A 54 -21.76 0.22 16.20
CA VAL A 54 -21.38 0.69 14.87
C VAL A 54 -21.42 -0.45 13.88
N VAL A 55 -21.92 -0.16 12.68
CA VAL A 55 -21.82 -1.03 11.51
C VAL A 55 -20.91 -0.36 10.49
N GLU A 56 -19.76 -0.94 10.20
CA GLU A 56 -18.81 -0.47 9.18
C GLU A 56 -19.08 -1.18 7.85
N TRP A 57 -19.23 -0.39 6.79
CA TRP A 57 -19.34 -0.89 5.44
C TRP A 57 -17.97 -0.94 4.79
N ILE A 58 -17.53 -2.14 4.43
CA ILE A 58 -16.23 -2.39 3.82
C ILE A 58 -16.41 -2.57 2.32
N GLY A 59 -15.73 -1.73 1.52
CA GLY A 59 -15.82 -1.71 0.05
C GLY A 59 -14.97 -2.78 -0.63
N ILE A 60 -15.10 -4.05 -0.20
CA ILE A 60 -14.45 -5.20 -0.83
C ILE A 60 -15.37 -5.74 -1.91
N SER A 61 -14.89 -5.83 -3.15
CA SER A 61 -15.62 -6.44 -4.27
C SER A 61 -15.65 -7.98 -4.17
N LEU A 62 -16.48 -8.61 -4.98
CA LEU A 62 -16.61 -10.07 -4.99
C LEU A 62 -15.28 -10.77 -5.33
N ASP A 63 -14.45 -10.16 -6.18
CA ASP A 63 -13.13 -10.67 -6.56
C ASP A 63 -12.16 -10.75 -5.38
N GLU A 64 -12.42 -9.96 -4.34
CA GLU A 64 -11.58 -9.86 -3.14
C GLU A 64 -12.21 -10.54 -1.91
N VAL A 65 -13.17 -11.44 -2.09
CA VAL A 65 -13.94 -12.10 -0.99
C VAL A 65 -13.03 -12.73 0.07
N GLN A 66 -11.85 -13.23 -0.31
CA GLN A 66 -10.84 -13.81 0.60
C GLN A 66 -10.31 -12.80 1.62
N ARG A 67 -10.49 -11.49 1.39
CA ARG A 67 -10.11 -10.42 2.33
C ARG A 67 -11.19 -10.13 3.37
N MET A 68 -12.35 -10.75 3.26
CA MET A 68 -13.47 -10.57 4.18
C MET A 68 -13.11 -11.12 5.55
N LYS A 69 -13.09 -10.25 6.56
CA LYS A 69 -12.76 -10.61 7.95
C LYS A 69 -13.74 -9.93 8.90
N PRO A 70 -14.24 -10.61 9.93
CA PRO A 70 -15.08 -9.99 10.94
C PRO A 70 -14.33 -8.89 11.68
N ALA A 71 -15.07 -7.96 12.27
CA ALA A 71 -14.48 -6.93 13.13
C ALA A 71 -13.81 -7.58 14.34
N ARG A 72 -12.65 -7.06 14.74
CA ARG A 72 -11.94 -7.52 15.95
C ARG A 72 -12.58 -6.98 17.22
N ASP A 73 -13.15 -5.78 17.14
CA ASP A 73 -13.77 -5.08 18.26
C ASP A 73 -15.25 -5.50 18.36
N LEU A 74 -15.69 -5.95 19.53
CA LEU A 74 -17.04 -6.44 19.77
C LEU A 74 -18.13 -5.37 19.64
N TRP A 75 -17.75 -4.09 19.70
CA TRP A 75 -18.66 -2.95 19.52
C TRP A 75 -18.89 -2.61 18.04
N CYS A 76 -18.19 -3.24 17.10
CA CYS A 76 -18.24 -2.99 15.67
C CYS A 76 -18.67 -4.25 14.92
N GLN A 77 -19.48 -4.09 13.89
CA GLN A 77 -19.83 -5.13 12.94
C GLN A 77 -19.45 -4.69 11.53
N HIS A 78 -18.82 -5.57 10.77
CA HIS A 78 -18.56 -5.32 9.35
C HIS A 78 -19.73 -5.79 8.49
N ARG A 79 -20.01 -5.04 7.41
CA ARG A 79 -20.84 -5.46 6.28
C ARG A 79 -20.07 -5.25 4.99
N TRP A 80 -20.40 -6.03 4.00
CA TRP A 80 -19.75 -6.02 2.68
C TRP A 80 -20.77 -5.84 1.56
N PRO A 81 -21.32 -4.61 1.38
CA PRO A 81 -22.43 -4.37 0.45
C PRO A 81 -22.14 -4.80 -1.00
N LEU A 82 -20.89 -4.68 -1.46
CA LEU A 82 -20.53 -5.09 -2.82
C LEU A 82 -20.55 -6.62 -2.98
N ILE A 83 -20.13 -7.38 -1.96
CA ILE A 83 -20.23 -8.84 -1.95
C ILE A 83 -21.69 -9.27 -1.87
N GLU A 84 -22.48 -8.65 -1.01
CA GLU A 84 -23.93 -8.91 -0.86
C GLU A 84 -24.66 -8.69 -2.19
N LYS A 85 -24.26 -7.67 -2.97
CA LYS A 85 -24.81 -7.35 -4.31
C LYS A 85 -24.13 -8.11 -5.46
N ARG A 86 -23.20 -9.01 -5.18
CA ARG A 86 -22.40 -9.75 -6.18
C ARG A 86 -21.71 -8.83 -7.20
N MET A 87 -21.18 -7.69 -6.72
CA MET A 87 -20.45 -6.71 -7.53
C MET A 87 -18.98 -7.11 -7.63
N THR A 88 -18.53 -7.42 -8.82
CA THR A 88 -17.10 -7.55 -9.15
C THR A 88 -16.48 -6.18 -9.34
N ARG A 89 -15.13 -6.08 -9.36
CA ARG A 89 -14.43 -4.83 -9.67
C ARG A 89 -14.88 -4.28 -11.04
N GLN A 90 -14.97 -5.14 -12.04
CA GLN A 90 -15.43 -4.77 -13.38
C GLN A 90 -16.84 -4.17 -13.35
N LYS A 91 -17.78 -4.81 -12.68
CA LYS A 91 -19.16 -4.28 -12.53
C LYS A 91 -19.20 -2.95 -11.78
N CYS A 92 -18.29 -2.74 -10.81
CA CYS A 92 -18.19 -1.43 -10.15
C CYS A 92 -17.73 -0.34 -11.12
N LEU A 93 -16.74 -0.61 -12.00
CA LEU A 93 -16.28 0.34 -13.01
C LEU A 93 -17.36 0.63 -14.05
N GLU A 94 -18.05 -0.40 -14.55
CA GLU A 94 -19.19 -0.27 -15.46
C GLU A 94 -20.31 0.59 -14.85
N TRP A 95 -20.63 0.35 -13.57
CA TRP A 95 -21.63 1.14 -12.85
C TRP A 95 -21.20 2.61 -12.74
N MET A 96 -19.93 2.87 -12.42
CA MET A 96 -19.40 4.23 -12.32
C MET A 96 -19.48 4.94 -13.67
N ALA A 97 -19.03 4.29 -14.75
CA ALA A 97 -19.10 4.83 -16.09
C ALA A 97 -20.55 5.13 -16.53
N ALA A 98 -21.48 4.21 -16.28
CA ALA A 98 -22.90 4.38 -16.59
C ALA A 98 -23.56 5.53 -15.82
N ASN A 99 -23.03 5.90 -14.65
CA ASN A 99 -23.55 7.00 -13.82
C ASN A 99 -22.72 8.29 -13.94
N GLY A 100 -21.77 8.37 -14.89
CA GLY A 100 -20.99 9.58 -15.15
C GLY A 100 -19.90 9.87 -14.12
N TYR A 101 -19.48 8.89 -13.32
CA TYR A 101 -18.36 9.03 -12.39
C TYR A 101 -17.04 8.76 -13.11
N PRO A 102 -15.97 9.51 -12.79
CA PRO A 102 -14.65 9.24 -13.32
C PRO A 102 -14.11 7.90 -12.80
N GLU A 103 -13.21 7.30 -13.55
CA GLU A 103 -12.49 6.10 -13.07
C GLU A 103 -11.71 6.42 -11.79
N PRO A 104 -11.89 5.64 -10.71
CA PRO A 104 -11.24 5.93 -9.45
C PRO A 104 -9.73 5.62 -9.55
N PRO A 105 -8.86 6.52 -9.10
CA PRO A 105 -7.44 6.25 -9.03
C PRO A 105 -7.15 5.12 -8.04
N ARG A 106 -6.03 4.44 -8.22
CA ARG A 106 -5.60 3.41 -7.28
C ARG A 106 -5.35 4.01 -5.89
N SER A 107 -6.01 3.48 -4.88
CA SER A 107 -5.85 3.90 -3.48
C SER A 107 -4.57 3.32 -2.87
N ALA A 108 -3.42 3.93 -3.18
CA ALA A 108 -2.12 3.56 -2.62
C ALA A 108 -1.35 4.80 -2.17
N CYS A 109 -0.43 4.65 -1.21
CA CYS A 109 0.47 5.75 -0.83
C CYS A 109 1.49 5.98 -1.94
N TYR A 110 1.84 7.23 -2.26
CA TYR A 110 2.82 7.55 -3.31
C TYR A 110 4.19 6.87 -3.10
N PHE A 111 4.58 6.59 -1.88
CA PHE A 111 5.81 5.88 -1.50
C PHE A 111 5.58 4.38 -1.22
N CYS A 112 4.55 3.76 -1.75
CA CYS A 112 4.25 2.36 -1.46
C CYS A 112 5.19 1.43 -2.25
N PRO A 113 6.00 0.58 -1.62
CA PRO A 113 6.91 -0.33 -2.33
C PRO A 113 6.19 -1.46 -3.08
N PHE A 114 4.87 -1.57 -2.90
CA PHE A 114 4.03 -2.53 -3.63
C PHE A 114 3.44 -1.96 -4.93
N HIS A 115 3.88 -0.80 -5.39
CA HIS A 115 3.59 -0.33 -6.73
C HIS A 115 4.22 -1.26 -7.77
N ASN A 116 3.46 -1.60 -8.80
CA ASN A 116 4.02 -2.21 -10.00
C ASN A 116 4.67 -1.14 -10.91
N ALA A 117 5.36 -1.58 -11.97
CA ALA A 117 6.02 -0.65 -12.89
C ALA A 117 5.05 0.33 -13.56
N ALA A 118 3.83 -0.12 -13.90
CA ALA A 118 2.79 0.74 -14.49
C ALA A 118 2.37 1.85 -13.53
N GLU A 119 2.20 1.55 -12.23
CA GLU A 119 1.84 2.55 -11.24
C GLU A 119 2.97 3.54 -10.97
N TRP A 120 4.22 3.11 -10.90
CA TRP A 120 5.37 4.01 -10.80
C TRP A 120 5.47 4.93 -12.02
N ARG A 121 5.23 4.40 -13.24
CA ARG A 121 5.17 5.20 -14.45
C ARG A 121 4.03 6.22 -14.39
N ARG A 122 2.83 5.80 -13.99
CA ARG A 122 1.68 6.70 -13.84
C ARG A 122 2.03 7.85 -12.89
N LEU A 123 2.61 7.56 -11.73
CA LEU A 123 3.08 8.61 -10.82
C LEU A 123 4.09 9.54 -11.46
N GLN A 124 5.05 9.00 -12.20
CA GLN A 124 6.09 9.79 -12.86
C GLN A 124 5.53 10.72 -13.95
N THR A 125 4.50 10.27 -14.70
CA THR A 125 3.95 11.02 -15.84
C THR A 125 2.77 11.90 -15.46
N GLU A 126 1.85 11.42 -14.62
CA GLU A 126 0.59 12.10 -14.30
C GLU A 126 0.66 12.88 -12.97
N GLU A 127 1.49 12.42 -12.02
CA GLU A 127 1.64 13.03 -10.70
C GLU A 127 3.12 13.25 -10.33
N PRO A 128 3.88 14.04 -11.13
CA PRO A 128 5.34 14.20 -10.94
C PRO A 128 5.72 14.70 -9.56
N ASP A 129 4.91 15.57 -8.94
CA ASP A 129 5.13 16.03 -7.56
C ASP A 129 5.03 14.90 -6.52
N ALA A 130 4.13 13.94 -6.74
CA ALA A 130 4.00 12.78 -5.86
C ALA A 130 5.17 11.80 -6.05
N PHE A 131 5.64 11.65 -7.29
CA PHE A 131 6.81 10.86 -7.60
C PHE A 131 8.09 11.45 -6.97
N GLU A 132 8.30 12.76 -7.11
CA GLU A 132 9.44 13.45 -6.51
C GLU A 132 9.45 13.34 -4.97
N LYS A 133 8.28 13.46 -4.33
CA LYS A 133 8.13 13.20 -2.89
C LYS A 133 8.50 11.77 -2.51
N ALA A 134 8.22 10.77 -3.36
CA ALA A 134 8.62 9.39 -3.12
C ALA A 134 10.14 9.22 -3.21
N VAL A 135 10.79 9.87 -4.19
CA VAL A 135 12.25 9.90 -4.35
C VAL A 135 12.92 10.54 -3.13
N GLN A 136 12.43 11.70 -2.71
CA GLN A 136 12.94 12.41 -1.53
C GLN A 136 12.76 11.57 -0.25
N PHE A 137 11.63 10.90 -0.11
CA PHE A 137 11.37 10.00 1.02
C PHE A 137 12.35 8.83 1.05
N GLU A 138 12.62 8.19 -0.09
CA GLU A 138 13.61 7.11 -0.20
C GLU A 138 15.00 7.59 0.23
N LYS A 139 15.46 8.71 -0.33
CA LYS A 139 16.75 9.33 0.00
C LYS A 139 16.86 9.70 1.48
N ALA A 140 15.82 10.28 2.06
CA ALA A 140 15.78 10.64 3.48
C ALA A 140 15.88 9.41 4.39
N VAL A 141 15.20 8.32 4.06
CA VAL A 141 15.29 7.07 4.83
C VAL A 141 16.68 6.45 4.72
N GLN A 142 17.28 6.45 3.54
CA GLN A 142 18.65 5.96 3.33
C GLN A 142 19.65 6.77 4.12
N PHE A 143 19.54 8.11 4.11
CA PHE A 143 20.39 9.02 4.85
C PHE A 143 20.25 8.82 6.37
N GLU A 144 19.03 8.80 6.89
CA GLU A 144 18.81 8.58 8.34
C GLU A 144 19.43 7.26 8.81
N LYS A 145 19.31 6.23 7.98
CA LYS A 145 19.93 4.93 8.26
C LYS A 145 21.46 5.00 8.31
N ALA A 146 22.07 5.65 7.33
CA ALA A 146 23.53 5.83 7.31
C ALA A 146 24.01 6.54 8.59
N VAL A 147 23.34 7.63 8.98
CA VAL A 147 23.66 8.38 10.20
C VAL A 147 23.49 7.56 11.49
N GLN A 148 22.47 6.69 11.55
CA GLN A 148 22.28 5.81 12.71
C GLN A 148 23.33 4.72 12.80
N PHE A 149 23.79 4.19 11.67
CA PHE A 149 24.89 3.24 11.60
C PHE A 149 26.21 3.85 12.10
N GLU A 150 26.56 5.04 11.60
CA GLU A 150 27.76 5.76 12.04
C GLU A 150 27.76 6.06 13.55
N LYS A 151 26.58 6.24 14.16
CA LYS A 151 26.42 6.47 15.60
C LYS A 151 26.40 5.20 16.43
N GLY A 152 26.63 4.03 15.84
CA GLY A 152 26.64 2.74 16.53
C GLY A 152 25.30 2.35 17.19
N ARG A 153 24.17 2.92 16.74
CA ARG A 153 22.85 2.72 17.33
C ARG A 153 22.05 1.56 16.74
N SER A 154 22.59 0.87 15.77
CA SER A 154 21.86 -0.18 15.06
C SER A 154 22.80 -1.29 14.60
N ASP A 155 22.70 -2.44 15.24
CA ASP A 155 23.42 -3.67 14.86
C ASP A 155 22.79 -4.38 13.64
N ASN A 156 21.64 -3.88 13.13
CA ASN A 156 20.82 -4.56 12.11
C ASN A 156 20.91 -3.92 10.71
N PHE A 157 22.04 -3.30 10.33
CA PHE A 157 22.11 -2.50 9.12
C PHE A 157 23.09 -3.01 8.06
N ALA A 158 23.03 -4.29 7.76
CA ALA A 158 23.74 -4.86 6.61
C ALA A 158 23.08 -4.56 5.24
N SER A 159 21.96 -3.79 5.18
CA SER A 159 21.22 -3.65 3.93
C SER A 159 20.63 -2.26 3.70
N THR A 160 20.78 -1.72 2.48
CA THR A 160 20.20 -0.43 2.06
C THR A 160 18.73 -0.60 1.69
N PRO A 161 17.81 0.29 2.15
CA PRO A 161 16.39 0.22 1.81
C PRO A 161 16.07 0.90 0.49
N PHE A 162 15.16 0.29 -0.28
CA PHE A 162 14.66 0.81 -1.56
C PHE A 162 13.13 0.67 -1.63
N LEU A 163 12.47 1.60 -2.31
CA LEU A 163 11.04 1.53 -2.58
C LEU A 163 10.70 0.57 -3.72
N HIS A 164 11.64 0.33 -4.64
CA HIS A 164 11.43 -0.56 -5.77
C HIS A 164 12.17 -1.89 -5.60
N ARG A 165 11.57 -2.96 -6.11
CA ARG A 165 12.09 -4.34 -6.02
C ARG A 165 13.45 -4.57 -6.69
N SER A 166 13.84 -3.69 -7.63
CA SER A 166 15.17 -3.77 -8.28
C SER A 166 16.31 -3.35 -7.37
N CYS A 167 16.02 -2.81 -6.19
CA CYS A 167 17.01 -2.24 -5.26
C CYS A 167 17.93 -1.23 -5.94
N LYS A 168 17.35 -0.39 -6.80
CA LYS A 168 17.98 0.80 -7.38
C LYS A 168 17.25 2.04 -6.88
N PRO A 169 17.93 3.20 -6.77
CA PRO A 169 17.27 4.48 -6.46
C PRO A 169 16.12 4.74 -7.43
N LEU A 170 14.99 5.20 -6.91
CA LEU A 170 13.74 5.34 -7.65
C LEU A 170 13.89 6.27 -8.87
N ASP A 171 14.72 7.32 -8.75
CA ASP A 171 15.03 8.27 -9.81
C ASP A 171 15.95 7.71 -10.93
N GLN A 172 16.53 6.52 -10.73
CA GLN A 172 17.40 5.87 -11.72
C GLN A 172 16.72 4.69 -12.43
N ILE A 173 15.43 4.45 -12.15
CA ILE A 173 14.70 3.33 -12.73
C ILE A 173 14.00 3.77 -14.00
N ASP A 174 14.19 3.00 -15.07
CA ASP A 174 13.45 3.15 -16.30
C ASP A 174 12.12 2.39 -16.19
N PHE A 175 11.01 3.13 -16.05
CA PHE A 175 9.66 2.58 -15.95
C PHE A 175 8.95 2.42 -17.30
N ARG A 176 9.64 2.62 -18.44
CA ARG A 176 9.06 2.34 -19.75
C ARG A 176 8.61 0.89 -19.85
N ASN A 177 7.50 0.64 -20.56
CA ASN A 177 7.04 -0.72 -20.81
C ASN A 177 7.93 -1.40 -21.86
N ASP A 178 7.76 -2.72 -22.02
CA ASP A 178 8.58 -3.50 -22.94
C ASP A 178 8.38 -3.07 -24.38
N VAL A 179 7.18 -2.59 -24.74
CA VAL A 179 6.89 -2.01 -26.08
C VAL A 179 7.68 -0.73 -26.31
N GLU A 180 7.70 0.16 -25.31
CA GLU A 180 8.47 1.43 -25.37
C GLU A 180 9.99 1.19 -25.37
N ARG A 181 10.43 0.02 -24.86
CA ARG A 181 11.82 -0.45 -24.93
C ARG A 181 12.14 -1.18 -26.24
N GLY A 182 11.14 -1.30 -27.14
CA GLY A 182 11.31 -2.00 -28.42
C GLY A 182 11.18 -3.52 -28.34
N GLN A 183 10.65 -4.07 -27.23
CA GLN A 183 10.33 -5.49 -27.15
C GLN A 183 8.92 -5.77 -27.64
N MET A 184 8.74 -6.77 -28.51
CA MET A 184 7.41 -7.23 -28.89
C MET A 184 6.76 -7.97 -27.72
N LEU A 185 5.50 -7.62 -27.40
CA LEU A 185 4.70 -8.31 -26.41
C LEU A 185 4.40 -9.74 -26.86
N LEU A 186 5.05 -10.72 -26.25
CA LEU A 186 4.75 -12.14 -26.48
C LEU A 186 3.59 -12.65 -25.61
N TRP A 187 3.28 -11.98 -24.47
CA TRP A 187 2.20 -12.36 -23.55
C TRP A 187 1.61 -11.11 -22.87
N GLN A 188 0.29 -10.97 -22.91
CA GLN A 188 -0.42 -9.82 -22.30
C GLN A 188 -0.87 -10.05 -20.85
N ASP A 189 -0.61 -11.20 -20.26
CA ASP A 189 -1.11 -11.55 -18.92
C ASP A 189 0.00 -11.54 -17.87
N GLU A 190 0.55 -10.36 -17.55
CA GLU A 190 1.16 -10.19 -16.23
C GLU A 190 0.06 -9.91 -15.23
N CYS A 191 -0.16 -10.83 -14.30
CA CYS A 191 -1.05 -10.69 -13.14
C CYS A 191 -0.93 -9.30 -12.55
N GLU A 192 -1.99 -8.51 -12.66
CA GLU A 192 -2.16 -7.29 -11.87
C GLU A 192 -1.99 -7.65 -10.40
N GLY A 193 -0.89 -7.19 -9.85
CA GLY A 193 -0.39 -7.60 -8.55
C GLY A 193 -1.47 -7.68 -7.48
N MET A 194 -1.77 -8.88 -7.05
CA MET A 194 -2.45 -9.10 -5.79
C MET A 194 -1.56 -8.52 -4.69
N CYS A 195 -1.85 -7.29 -4.29
CA CYS A 195 -1.27 -6.72 -3.09
C CYS A 195 -1.78 -7.50 -1.89
N GLY A 196 -1.06 -8.53 -1.58
CA GLY A 196 -0.86 -9.15 -0.30
C GLY A 196 -2.08 -9.47 0.56
N VAL A 197 -2.37 -10.70 0.55
CA VAL A 197 -2.90 -11.39 1.73
C VAL A 197 -1.96 -11.21 2.91
#